data_ed2ded839c7efe14ab9ad09d2a4c2d2c
#
_entry.id   ed2ded839c7efe14ab9ad09d2a4c2d2c
#
_cell.length_a   1.000
_cell.length_b   1.000
_cell.length_c   1.000
_cell.angle_alpha   90.00
_cell.angle_beta   90.00
_cell.angle_gamma   90.00
#
_symmetry.space_group_name_H-M   'P 1'
#
loop_
_entity.id
_entity.type
_entity.pdbx_description
1 polymer ?
#
loop_
_entity_poly.entity_id
_entity_poly.type
_entity_poly.pdbx_seq_one_letter_code
_entity_poly.pdbx_strand_id
1 'polypeptide(L)'
;MKKSNKIFFWLLGIYFVECIILAFNPIDRATWFVENLTMWIIAAVLIILYLLKIRFSNLAYAMAFVLIYLHTIGGHYTFALVPFDWVTNTFGFARNHFDRVAHFSVGFYAFAIAEWIWTKKLVANKFLLFTYPVFVIATIAMSYELVEWIYAAKTPPEQAMAYLGSQGDIWDAQKDMLADTLGAIFATTVFFFTSGVWKKKL
;
A
#
# COMPACT_ATOMS: atom_id res chain seq x y z
N MET A 1 2.31 -22.66 -2.25
CA MET A 1 2.10 -21.91 -0.97
C MET A 1 0.75 -22.33 -0.37
N LYS A 2 0.66 -22.42 0.96
CA LYS A 2 -0.57 -22.87 1.63
C LYS A 2 -1.57 -21.69 1.67
N LYS A 3 -2.75 -21.87 1.07
CA LYS A 3 -3.83 -20.88 1.10
C LYS A 3 -4.68 -21.14 2.35
N SER A 4 -4.81 -20.15 3.22
CA SER A 4 -5.60 -20.28 4.45
C SER A 4 -6.70 -19.22 4.48
N ASN A 5 -7.92 -19.64 4.79
CA ASN A 5 -9.03 -18.74 5.02
C ASN A 5 -8.91 -17.99 6.36
N LYS A 6 -8.24 -18.60 7.35
CA LYS A 6 -8.18 -18.06 8.72
C LYS A 6 -7.41 -16.76 8.80
N ILE A 7 -6.23 -16.67 8.16
CA ILE A 7 -5.39 -15.46 8.23
C ILE A 7 -6.11 -14.24 7.63
N PHE A 8 -6.81 -14.42 6.52
CA PHE A 8 -7.57 -13.33 5.89
C PHE A 8 -8.61 -12.75 6.85
N PHE A 9 -9.40 -13.59 7.51
CA PHE A 9 -10.41 -13.11 8.45
C PHE A 9 -9.81 -12.50 9.72
N TRP A 10 -8.68 -13.02 10.21
CA TRP A 10 -7.98 -12.40 11.32
C TRP A 10 -7.48 -10.99 10.96
N LEU A 11 -6.81 -10.84 9.81
CA LEU A 11 -6.34 -9.55 9.36
C LEU A 11 -7.50 -8.57 9.13
N LEU A 12 -8.58 -9.01 8.51
CA LEU A 12 -9.77 -8.20 8.30
C LEU A 12 -10.43 -7.77 9.63
N GLY A 13 -10.50 -8.68 10.60
CA GLY A 13 -11.03 -8.40 11.94
C GLY A 13 -10.17 -7.36 12.69
N ILE A 14 -8.84 -7.49 12.65
CA ILE A 14 -7.91 -6.52 13.23
C ILE A 14 -8.10 -5.15 12.55
N TYR A 15 -8.18 -5.11 11.21
CA TYR A 15 -8.42 -3.87 10.47
C TYR A 15 -9.74 -3.21 10.87
N PHE A 16 -10.80 -3.98 11.05
CA PHE A 16 -12.09 -3.43 11.46
C PHE A 16 -12.01 -2.77 12.84
N VAL A 17 -11.33 -3.42 13.79
CA VAL A 17 -11.10 -2.86 15.13
C VAL A 17 -10.25 -1.59 15.07
N GLU A 18 -9.16 -1.60 14.30
CA GLU A 18 -8.28 -0.44 14.09
C GLU A 18 -9.06 0.74 13.49
N CYS A 19 -9.85 0.49 12.44
CA CYS A 19 -10.66 1.51 11.78
C CYS A 19 -11.66 2.16 12.76
N ILE A 20 -12.29 1.38 13.64
CA ILE A 20 -13.18 1.91 14.68
C ILE A 20 -12.39 2.78 15.65
N ILE A 21 -11.25 2.31 16.16
CA ILE A 21 -10.45 3.07 17.14
C ILE A 21 -9.97 4.39 16.51
N LEU A 22 -9.44 4.35 15.30
CA LEU A 22 -8.90 5.53 14.61
C LEU A 22 -9.99 6.44 14.00
N ALA A 23 -11.26 6.03 14.06
CA ALA A 23 -12.37 6.92 13.75
C ALA A 23 -12.67 7.94 14.88
N PHE A 24 -12.15 7.72 16.09
CA PHE A 24 -12.33 8.65 17.19
C PHE A 24 -11.27 9.76 17.15
N ASN A 25 -11.71 11.03 17.15
CA ASN A 25 -10.88 12.22 17.22
C ASN A 25 -9.68 12.26 16.25
N PRO A 26 -9.84 11.99 14.92
CA PRO A 26 -8.77 12.21 13.97
C PRO A 26 -8.40 13.70 13.94
N ILE A 27 -7.16 14.00 13.59
CA ILE A 27 -6.64 15.38 13.53
C ILE A 27 -7.46 16.23 12.55
N ASP A 28 -7.75 15.68 11.37
CA ASP A 28 -8.68 16.27 10.41
C ASP A 28 -9.70 15.23 9.92
N ARG A 29 -10.99 15.52 10.10
CA ARG A 29 -12.07 14.60 9.78
C ARG A 29 -12.25 14.41 8.28
N ALA A 30 -12.04 15.45 7.48
CA ALA A 30 -12.20 15.38 6.04
C ALA A 30 -11.08 14.56 5.42
N THR A 31 -9.84 14.84 5.79
CA THR A 31 -8.66 14.06 5.41
C THR A 31 -8.83 12.59 5.83
N TRP A 32 -9.21 12.33 7.09
CA TRP A 32 -9.45 10.97 7.57
C TRP A 32 -10.44 10.21 6.69
N PHE A 33 -11.53 10.85 6.29
CA PHE A 33 -12.56 10.20 5.47
C PHE A 33 -12.05 9.89 4.06
N VAL A 34 -11.39 10.86 3.42
CA VAL A 34 -10.88 10.71 2.05
C VAL A 34 -9.81 9.61 1.99
N GLU A 35 -8.88 9.62 2.94
CA GLU A 35 -7.80 8.63 3.03
C GLU A 35 -8.35 7.22 3.30
N ASN A 36 -9.26 7.08 4.25
CA ASN A 36 -9.83 5.79 4.56
C ASN A 36 -10.78 5.27 3.47
N LEU A 37 -11.38 6.13 2.64
CA LEU A 37 -12.21 5.70 1.52
C LEU A 37 -11.42 4.79 0.56
N THR A 38 -10.17 5.15 0.28
CA THR A 38 -9.27 4.32 -0.55
C THR A 38 -9.04 2.96 0.10
N MET A 39 -8.79 2.91 1.41
CA MET A 39 -8.57 1.66 2.14
C MET A 39 -9.83 0.79 2.21
N TRP A 40 -11.01 1.40 2.37
CA TRP A 40 -12.28 0.67 2.32
C TRP A 40 -12.53 0.04 0.95
N ILE A 41 -12.20 0.75 -0.14
CA ILE A 41 -12.30 0.20 -1.50
C ILE A 41 -11.35 -1.00 -1.66
N ILE A 42 -10.11 -0.88 -1.23
CA ILE A 42 -9.13 -1.97 -1.29
C ILE A 42 -9.59 -3.17 -0.46
N ALA A 43 -10.06 -2.96 0.77
CA ALA A 43 -10.60 -4.02 1.61
C ALA A 43 -11.81 -4.70 0.96
N ALA A 44 -12.73 -3.91 0.36
CA ALA A 44 -13.88 -4.44 -0.37
C ALA A 44 -13.43 -5.29 -1.58
N VAL A 45 -12.44 -4.85 -2.35
CA VAL A 45 -11.86 -5.62 -3.45
C VAL A 45 -11.30 -6.96 -2.95
N LEU A 46 -10.53 -6.95 -1.85
CA LEU A 46 -10.00 -8.18 -1.26
C LEU A 46 -11.12 -9.14 -0.81
N ILE A 47 -12.21 -8.61 -0.22
CA ILE A 47 -13.39 -9.39 0.16
C ILE A 47 -14.08 -9.97 -1.09
N ILE A 48 -14.29 -9.16 -2.12
CA ILE A 48 -14.90 -9.60 -3.38
C ILE A 48 -14.08 -10.72 -4.04
N LEU A 49 -12.76 -10.53 -4.14
CA LEU A 49 -11.87 -11.57 -4.66
C LEU A 49 -11.98 -12.86 -3.82
N TYR A 50 -12.05 -12.70 -2.50
CA TYR A 50 -12.24 -13.83 -1.60
C TYR A 50 -13.58 -14.55 -1.86
N LEU A 51 -14.70 -13.83 -2.03
CA LEU A 51 -16.02 -14.39 -2.35
C LEU A 51 -16.06 -15.07 -3.73
N LEU A 52 -15.34 -14.52 -4.69
CA LEU A 52 -15.14 -15.10 -6.04
C LEU A 52 -14.19 -16.31 -6.04
N LYS A 53 -13.80 -16.81 -4.86
CA LYS A 53 -12.90 -17.95 -4.67
C LYS A 53 -11.48 -17.73 -5.24
N ILE A 54 -11.09 -16.50 -5.48
CA ILE A 54 -9.71 -16.13 -5.78
C ILE A 54 -8.97 -16.02 -4.45
N ARG A 55 -8.11 -17.01 -4.17
CA ARG A 55 -7.40 -17.15 -2.90
C ARG A 55 -5.91 -16.90 -3.07
N PHE A 56 -5.37 -16.14 -2.17
CA PHE A 56 -3.94 -15.88 -2.07
C PHE A 56 -3.29 -16.67 -0.92
N SER A 57 -1.98 -16.71 -0.92
CA SER A 57 -1.22 -17.28 0.20
C SER A 57 -1.35 -16.40 1.45
N ASN A 58 -1.02 -16.98 2.60
CA ASN A 58 -1.00 -16.24 3.86
C ASN A 58 -0.07 -15.02 3.81
N LEU A 59 1.09 -15.18 3.14
CA LEU A 59 2.06 -14.09 3.00
C LEU A 59 1.52 -12.97 2.11
N ALA A 60 0.84 -13.31 1.00
CA ALA A 60 0.22 -12.31 0.15
C ALA A 60 -0.84 -11.48 0.90
N TYR A 61 -1.68 -12.12 1.71
CA TYR A 61 -2.63 -11.39 2.56
C TYR A 61 -1.92 -10.54 3.61
N ALA A 62 -0.91 -11.09 4.30
CA ALA A 62 -0.16 -10.33 5.31
C ALA A 62 0.47 -9.08 4.69
N MET A 63 1.12 -9.20 3.53
CA MET A 63 1.71 -8.06 2.81
C MET A 63 0.65 -7.04 2.37
N ALA A 64 -0.49 -7.49 1.82
CA ALA A 64 -1.56 -6.59 1.39
C ALA A 64 -2.15 -5.77 2.56
N PHE A 65 -2.27 -6.36 3.74
CA PHE A 65 -2.82 -5.67 4.91
C PHE A 65 -1.85 -4.68 5.55
N VAL A 66 -0.53 -4.75 5.29
CA VAL A 66 0.43 -3.76 5.81
C VAL A 66 0.05 -2.35 5.37
N LEU A 67 -0.21 -2.14 4.07
CA LEU A 67 -0.66 -0.83 3.59
C LEU A 67 -1.95 -0.40 4.28
N ILE A 68 -2.94 -1.28 4.35
CA ILE A 68 -4.26 -0.95 4.90
C ILE A 68 -4.13 -0.41 6.34
N TYR A 69 -3.30 -1.04 7.17
CA TYR A 69 -3.04 -0.59 8.54
C TYR A 69 -2.27 0.73 8.57
N LEU A 70 -1.14 0.81 7.88
CA LEU A 70 -0.31 2.01 7.88
C LEU A 70 -1.07 3.23 7.36
N HIS A 71 -1.83 3.05 6.28
CA HIS A 71 -2.58 4.14 5.68
C HIS A 71 -3.74 4.61 6.58
N THR A 72 -4.41 3.70 7.29
CA THR A 72 -5.47 4.06 8.26
C THR A 72 -4.89 4.85 9.43
N ILE A 73 -3.70 4.50 9.91
CA ILE A 73 -2.94 5.28 10.89
C ILE A 73 -2.58 6.66 10.30
N GLY A 74 -2.01 6.67 9.09
CA GLY A 74 -1.67 7.90 8.37
C GLY A 74 -2.84 8.86 8.25
N GLY A 75 -3.99 8.38 7.81
CA GLY A 75 -5.21 9.18 7.68
C GLY A 75 -5.72 9.76 9.00
N HIS A 76 -5.56 9.04 10.11
CA HIS A 76 -5.91 9.55 11.44
C HIS A 76 -5.04 10.74 11.87
N TYR A 77 -3.74 10.68 11.57
CA TYR A 77 -2.73 11.67 11.95
C TYR A 77 -2.35 12.64 10.81
N THR A 78 -3.04 12.60 9.66
CA THR A 78 -2.66 13.36 8.44
C THR A 78 -1.24 13.07 7.95
N PHE A 79 -0.78 11.83 8.08
CA PHE A 79 0.55 11.31 7.73
C PHE A 79 1.71 12.10 8.37
N ALA A 80 1.78 13.39 8.15
CA ALA A 80 2.86 14.27 8.66
C ALA A 80 2.96 14.29 10.20
N LEU A 81 1.86 14.06 10.89
CA LEU A 81 1.76 14.14 12.36
C LEU A 81 1.68 12.77 13.05
N VAL A 82 1.93 11.68 12.33
CA VAL A 82 2.08 10.36 12.95
C VAL A 82 3.23 10.41 13.96
N PRO A 83 3.08 9.85 15.19
CA PRO A 83 4.15 9.79 16.19
C PRO A 83 5.33 8.92 15.74
N PHE A 84 6.17 9.45 14.86
CA PHE A 84 7.29 8.76 14.22
C PHE A 84 8.65 9.40 14.56
N ASP A 85 8.66 10.22 15.62
CA ASP A 85 9.81 11.04 16.02
C ASP A 85 11.07 10.22 16.33
N TRP A 86 10.91 9.01 16.88
CA TRP A 86 12.03 8.15 17.18
C TRP A 86 12.83 7.77 15.90
N VAL A 87 12.16 7.56 14.75
CA VAL A 87 12.82 7.33 13.46
C VAL A 87 13.46 8.62 12.97
N THR A 88 12.69 9.71 12.97
CA THR A 88 13.14 11.03 12.51
C THR A 88 14.41 11.45 13.26
N ASN A 89 14.42 11.32 14.57
CA ASN A 89 15.56 11.70 15.41
C ASN A 89 16.75 10.74 15.27
N THR A 90 16.49 9.43 15.19
CA THR A 90 17.58 8.43 15.07
C THR A 90 18.37 8.59 13.78
N PHE A 91 17.68 8.90 12.67
CA PHE A 91 18.32 9.04 11.36
C PHE A 91 18.63 10.49 10.98
N GLY A 92 18.28 11.46 11.83
CA GLY A 92 18.52 12.88 11.58
C GLY A 92 17.71 13.44 10.40
N PHE A 93 16.50 12.93 10.17
CA PHE A 93 15.66 13.39 9.08
C PHE A 93 15.08 14.79 9.38
N ALA A 94 14.91 15.59 8.33
CA ALA A 94 14.32 16.93 8.42
C ALA A 94 12.78 16.89 8.46
N ARG A 95 12.15 15.74 8.13
CA ARG A 95 10.69 15.56 8.09
C ARG A 95 10.28 14.19 8.60
N ASN A 96 9.00 14.04 8.90
CA ASN A 96 8.40 12.74 9.18
C ASN A 96 8.31 11.91 7.89
N HIS A 97 8.90 10.72 7.89
CA HIS A 97 8.92 9.80 6.75
C HIS A 97 7.91 8.66 6.85
N PHE A 98 6.90 8.77 7.72
CA PHE A 98 5.86 7.74 7.83
C PHE A 98 5.14 7.51 6.51
N ASP A 99 4.86 8.59 5.80
CA ASP A 99 4.26 8.57 4.47
C ASP A 99 5.08 7.71 3.48
N ARG A 100 6.39 7.89 3.40
CA ARG A 100 7.29 7.05 2.58
C ARG A 100 7.22 5.56 2.94
N VAL A 101 7.00 5.23 4.22
CA VAL A 101 6.84 3.83 4.66
C VAL A 101 5.48 3.29 4.18
N ALA A 102 4.43 4.09 4.25
CA ALA A 102 3.13 3.73 3.71
C ALA A 102 3.21 3.50 2.20
N HIS A 103 3.81 4.41 1.44
CA HIS A 103 4.05 4.26 0.00
C HIS A 103 4.87 3.02 -0.32
N PHE A 104 5.98 2.76 0.35
CA PHE A 104 6.74 1.52 0.14
C PHE A 104 5.86 0.27 0.30
N SER A 105 4.90 0.30 1.21
CA SER A 105 3.96 -0.81 1.42
C SER A 105 2.88 -0.95 0.33
N VAL A 106 2.59 0.09 -0.46
CA VAL A 106 1.77 -0.02 -1.70
C VAL A 106 2.37 -1.07 -2.63
N GLY A 107 3.69 -1.05 -2.75
CA GLY A 107 4.43 -2.03 -3.55
C GLY A 107 4.17 -3.49 -3.17
N PHE A 108 3.72 -3.76 -1.94
CA PHE A 108 3.51 -5.13 -1.46
C PHE A 108 2.40 -5.88 -2.19
N TYR A 109 1.48 -5.18 -2.84
CA TYR A 109 0.48 -5.80 -3.72
C TYR A 109 1.10 -6.50 -4.93
N ALA A 110 2.32 -6.14 -5.33
CA ALA A 110 3.05 -6.84 -6.40
C ALA A 110 3.25 -8.33 -6.09
N PHE A 111 3.36 -8.71 -4.80
CA PHE A 111 3.43 -10.12 -4.40
C PHE A 111 2.16 -10.89 -4.81
N ALA A 112 0.98 -10.35 -4.49
CA ALA A 112 -0.29 -10.99 -4.84
C ALA A 112 -0.50 -11.06 -6.36
N ILE A 113 -0.11 -10.01 -7.08
CA ILE A 113 -0.16 -9.97 -8.55
C ILE A 113 0.75 -11.06 -9.13
N ALA A 114 2.00 -11.16 -8.67
CA ALA A 114 2.94 -12.18 -9.10
C ALA A 114 2.42 -13.60 -8.79
N GLU A 115 1.86 -13.81 -7.59
CA GLU A 115 1.26 -15.09 -7.21
C GLU A 115 0.09 -15.46 -8.12
N TRP A 116 -0.77 -14.50 -8.44
CA TRP A 116 -1.92 -14.73 -9.32
C TRP A 116 -1.50 -15.06 -10.74
N ILE A 117 -0.59 -14.28 -11.32
CA ILE A 117 -0.04 -14.51 -12.66
C ILE A 117 0.62 -15.87 -12.76
N TRP A 118 1.44 -16.22 -11.76
CA TRP A 118 2.12 -17.50 -11.69
C TRP A 118 1.14 -18.69 -11.60
N THR A 119 0.16 -18.60 -10.69
CA THR A 119 -0.80 -19.70 -10.49
C THR A 119 -1.73 -19.89 -11.67
N LYS A 120 -2.01 -18.83 -12.42
CA LYS A 120 -2.85 -18.88 -13.63
C LYS A 120 -2.06 -19.10 -14.91
N LYS A 121 -0.73 -19.19 -14.85
CA LYS A 121 0.17 -19.39 -16.00
C LYS A 121 -0.03 -18.34 -17.11
N LEU A 122 -0.15 -17.06 -16.70
CA LEU A 122 -0.47 -15.98 -17.62
C LEU A 122 0.75 -15.38 -18.34
N VAL A 123 1.96 -15.75 -17.94
CA VAL A 123 3.21 -15.24 -18.53
C VAL A 123 4.11 -16.37 -18.99
N ALA A 124 4.84 -16.13 -20.08
CA ALA A 124 5.67 -17.14 -20.72
C ALA A 124 7.08 -17.25 -20.14
N ASN A 125 7.55 -16.27 -19.38
CA ASN A 125 8.91 -16.25 -18.85
C ASN A 125 9.03 -15.54 -17.51
N LYS A 126 10.16 -15.76 -16.82
CA LYS A 126 10.43 -15.21 -15.48
C LYS A 126 10.65 -13.69 -15.50
N PHE A 127 11.15 -13.15 -16.59
CA PHE A 127 11.34 -11.71 -16.73
C PHE A 127 9.99 -10.98 -16.68
N LEU A 128 9.01 -11.43 -17.46
CA LEU A 128 7.65 -10.88 -17.40
C LEU A 128 6.99 -11.12 -16.05
N LEU A 129 7.19 -12.29 -15.44
CA LEU A 129 6.64 -12.58 -14.12
C LEU A 129 7.19 -11.62 -13.04
N PHE A 130 8.43 -11.17 -13.19
CA PHE A 130 9.06 -10.20 -12.29
C PHE A 130 8.63 -8.78 -12.60
N THR A 131 8.72 -8.36 -13.86
CA THR A 131 8.54 -6.94 -14.25
C THR A 131 7.09 -6.51 -14.32
N TYR A 132 6.17 -7.39 -14.73
CA TYR A 132 4.77 -7.02 -14.88
C TYR A 132 4.11 -6.53 -13.57
N PRO A 133 4.25 -7.22 -12.42
CA PRO A 133 3.73 -6.71 -11.15
C PRO A 133 4.32 -5.34 -10.77
N VAL A 134 5.61 -5.12 -11.03
CA VAL A 134 6.29 -3.84 -10.76
C VAL A 134 5.69 -2.73 -11.63
N PHE A 135 5.50 -2.97 -12.92
CA PHE A 135 4.89 -1.98 -13.83
C PHE A 135 3.43 -1.68 -13.46
N VAL A 136 2.66 -2.68 -13.04
CA VAL A 136 1.30 -2.44 -12.55
C VAL A 136 1.30 -1.52 -11.35
N ILE A 137 2.15 -1.76 -10.36
CA ILE A 137 2.25 -0.89 -9.18
C ILE A 137 2.73 0.50 -9.57
N ALA A 138 3.77 0.62 -10.39
CA ALA A 138 4.27 1.93 -10.84
C ALA A 138 3.18 2.74 -11.58
N THR A 139 2.32 2.08 -12.36
CA THR A 139 1.19 2.71 -13.04
C THR A 139 0.12 3.16 -12.04
N ILE A 140 -0.17 2.36 -11.02
CA ILE A 140 -1.12 2.70 -9.96
C ILE A 140 -0.59 3.89 -9.16
N ALA A 141 0.69 3.87 -8.76
CA ALA A 141 1.36 4.96 -8.05
C ALA A 141 1.25 6.27 -8.83
N MET A 142 1.66 6.27 -10.10
CA MET A 142 1.52 7.45 -10.97
C MET A 142 0.07 7.95 -11.06
N SER A 143 -0.89 7.03 -11.17
CA SER A 143 -2.31 7.40 -11.26
C SER A 143 -2.81 8.03 -9.96
N TYR A 144 -2.34 7.56 -8.82
CA TYR A 144 -2.69 8.08 -7.50
C TYR A 144 -2.15 9.52 -7.34
N GLU A 145 -0.88 9.77 -7.65
CA GLU A 145 -0.29 11.10 -7.62
C GLU A 145 -1.02 12.12 -8.53
N LEU A 146 -1.50 11.65 -9.69
CA LEU A 146 -2.33 12.49 -10.55
C LEU A 146 -3.69 12.83 -9.92
N VAL A 147 -4.31 11.89 -9.20
CA VAL A 147 -5.56 12.13 -8.46
C VAL A 147 -5.32 13.12 -7.32
N GLU A 148 -4.24 12.97 -6.56
CA GLU A 148 -3.84 13.89 -5.51
C GLU A 148 -3.63 15.32 -6.04
N TRP A 149 -2.90 15.44 -7.13
CA TRP A 149 -2.70 16.73 -7.79
C TRP A 149 -4.03 17.36 -8.23
N ILE A 150 -4.92 16.61 -8.87
CA ILE A 150 -6.24 17.11 -9.32
C ILE A 150 -7.10 17.55 -8.13
N TYR A 151 -7.07 16.79 -7.03
CA TYR A 151 -7.79 17.13 -5.81
C TYR A 151 -7.23 18.41 -5.19
N ALA A 152 -5.92 18.49 -5.00
CA ALA A 152 -5.24 19.65 -4.44
C ALA A 152 -5.48 20.94 -5.27
N ALA A 153 -5.49 20.83 -6.59
CA ALA A 153 -5.75 21.95 -7.49
C ALA A 153 -7.19 22.51 -7.38
N LYS A 154 -8.13 21.75 -6.81
CA LYS A 154 -9.55 22.14 -6.66
C LYS A 154 -9.93 22.45 -5.21
N THR A 155 -9.00 22.34 -4.30
CA THR A 155 -9.22 22.46 -2.86
C THR A 155 -8.55 23.72 -2.32
N PRO A 156 -9.06 24.38 -1.27
CA PRO A 156 -8.38 25.49 -0.64
C PRO A 156 -6.94 25.13 -0.22
N PRO A 157 -5.98 26.08 -0.31
CA PRO A 157 -4.56 25.78 -0.11
C PRO A 157 -4.22 25.07 1.21
N GLU A 158 -4.89 25.42 2.30
CA GLU A 158 -4.67 24.80 3.62
C GLU A 158 -5.06 23.31 3.63
N GLN A 159 -6.23 22.99 3.04
CA GLN A 159 -6.69 21.60 2.92
C GLN A 159 -5.84 20.81 1.91
N ALA A 160 -5.44 21.44 0.81
CA ALA A 160 -4.55 20.84 -0.18
C ALA A 160 -3.21 20.44 0.45
N MET A 161 -2.59 21.33 1.24
CA MET A 161 -1.34 21.04 1.94
C MET A 161 -1.48 19.93 2.99
N ALA A 162 -2.60 19.91 3.71
CA ALA A 162 -2.88 18.86 4.70
C ALA A 162 -3.07 17.49 4.04
N TYR A 163 -3.72 17.46 2.89
CA TYR A 163 -3.98 16.24 2.12
C TYR A 163 -2.72 15.69 1.44
N LEU A 164 -1.96 16.56 0.76
CA LEU A 164 -0.72 16.14 0.07
C LEU A 164 0.37 15.68 1.04
N GLY A 165 0.37 16.13 2.30
CA GLY A 165 1.35 15.71 3.30
C GLY A 165 2.81 15.98 2.96
N SER A 166 3.08 16.82 1.93
CA SER A 166 4.42 17.01 1.33
C SER A 166 5.46 17.60 2.29
N GLN A 167 5.04 18.24 3.38
CA GLN A 167 5.91 18.86 4.40
C GLN A 167 7.00 19.77 3.79
N GLY A 168 6.68 20.43 2.66
CA GLY A 168 7.57 21.34 1.92
C GLY A 168 8.53 20.67 0.93
N ASP A 169 8.44 19.37 0.73
CA ASP A 169 9.23 18.66 -0.29
C ASP A 169 8.59 18.81 -1.67
N ILE A 170 9.22 19.58 -2.55
CA ILE A 170 8.73 19.82 -3.93
C ILE A 170 8.80 18.57 -4.82
N TRP A 171 9.53 17.52 -4.41
CA TRP A 171 9.70 16.25 -5.10
C TRP A 171 8.93 15.12 -4.43
N ASP A 172 7.93 15.45 -3.64
CA ASP A 172 7.17 14.49 -2.84
C ASP A 172 6.57 13.39 -3.71
N ALA A 173 5.74 13.75 -4.67
CA ALA A 173 5.10 12.85 -5.61
C ALA A 173 6.08 11.89 -6.32
N GLN A 174 7.23 12.40 -6.77
CA GLN A 174 8.24 11.57 -7.44
C GLN A 174 8.91 10.58 -6.47
N LYS A 175 9.13 10.99 -5.23
CA LYS A 175 9.70 10.12 -4.19
C LYS A 175 8.71 9.07 -3.72
N ASP A 176 7.42 9.39 -3.72
CA ASP A 176 6.34 8.43 -3.41
C ASP A 176 6.22 7.38 -4.49
N MET A 177 6.15 7.77 -5.77
CA MET A 177 6.20 6.82 -6.88
C MET A 177 7.45 5.93 -6.85
N LEU A 178 8.61 6.48 -6.44
CA LEU A 178 9.84 5.71 -6.27
C LEU A 178 9.70 4.70 -5.12
N ALA A 179 9.17 5.11 -3.97
CA ALA A 179 8.95 4.24 -2.81
C ALA A 179 8.02 3.07 -3.17
N ASP A 180 6.90 3.35 -3.84
CA ASP A 180 5.95 2.34 -4.33
C ASP A 180 6.63 1.33 -5.25
N THR A 181 7.42 1.82 -6.20
CA THR A 181 8.13 0.99 -7.16
C THR A 181 9.19 0.12 -6.49
N LEU A 182 9.96 0.68 -5.54
CA LEU A 182 10.95 -0.08 -4.76
C LEU A 182 10.28 -1.14 -3.88
N GLY A 183 9.13 -0.82 -3.28
CA GLY A 183 8.30 -1.77 -2.56
C GLY A 183 7.81 -2.92 -3.45
N ALA A 184 7.43 -2.62 -4.69
CA ALA A 184 7.02 -3.64 -5.66
C ALA A 184 8.17 -4.56 -6.09
N ILE A 185 9.36 -4.01 -6.30
CA ILE A 185 10.58 -4.78 -6.58
C ILE A 185 10.89 -5.68 -5.37
N PHE A 186 10.84 -5.15 -4.16
CA PHE A 186 11.04 -5.93 -2.93
C PHE A 186 10.03 -7.08 -2.83
N ALA A 187 8.74 -6.78 -2.95
CA ALA A 187 7.67 -7.77 -2.81
C ALA A 187 7.75 -8.88 -3.88
N THR A 188 8.04 -8.51 -5.13
CA THR A 188 8.21 -9.48 -6.21
C THR A 188 9.46 -10.34 -5.98
N THR A 189 10.53 -9.75 -5.46
CA THR A 189 11.74 -10.49 -5.06
C THR A 189 11.41 -11.51 -3.97
N VAL A 190 10.70 -11.09 -2.91
CA VAL A 190 10.22 -12.00 -1.85
C VAL A 190 9.36 -13.12 -2.42
N PHE A 191 8.47 -12.82 -3.37
CA PHE A 191 7.68 -13.84 -4.06
C PHE A 191 8.56 -14.87 -4.76
N PHE A 192 9.57 -14.45 -5.52
CA PHE A 192 10.47 -15.36 -6.23
C PHE A 192 11.19 -16.32 -5.29
N PHE A 193 11.67 -15.83 -4.15
CA PHE A 193 12.38 -16.68 -3.19
C PHE A 193 11.44 -17.60 -2.42
N THR A 194 10.31 -17.12 -1.94
CA THR A 194 9.38 -17.90 -1.11
C THR A 194 8.56 -18.92 -1.89
N SER A 195 8.23 -18.63 -3.16
CA SER A 195 7.51 -19.54 -4.06
C SER A 195 8.40 -20.60 -4.72
N GLY A 196 9.71 -20.41 -4.68
CA GLY A 196 10.68 -21.26 -5.37
C GLY A 196 10.59 -21.21 -6.90
N VAL A 197 9.93 -20.18 -7.45
CA VAL A 197 9.78 -19.97 -8.91
C VAL A 197 11.12 -19.90 -9.61
N TRP A 198 12.14 -19.33 -8.98
CA TRP A 198 13.48 -19.20 -9.56
C TRP A 198 14.13 -20.55 -9.90
N LYS A 199 13.74 -21.65 -9.21
CA LYS A 199 14.20 -23.02 -9.46
C LYS A 199 13.37 -23.78 -10.51
N LYS A 200 12.18 -23.29 -10.87
CA LYS A 200 11.25 -24.00 -11.75
C LYS A 200 11.41 -23.51 -13.19
N LYS A 201 11.20 -24.42 -14.16
CA LYS A 201 10.95 -24.03 -15.56
C LYS A 201 9.51 -23.52 -15.65
N LEU A 202 9.31 -22.43 -16.40
CA LEU A 202 7.97 -21.93 -16.78
C LEU A 202 7.42 -22.78 -17.89
#